data_6a292241a2c2fefd0b54e55660aaf23b
#
_entry.id   6a292241a2c2fefd0b54e55660aaf23b
#
_cell.length_a   1.000
_cell.length_b   1.000
_cell.length_c   1.000
_cell.angle_alpha   90.00
_cell.angle_beta   90.00
_cell.angle_gamma   90.00
#
_symmetry.space_group_name_H-M   'P 1'
#
loop_
_entity.id
_entity.type
_entity.pdbx_description
1 polymer ?
#
loop_
_entity_poly.entity_id
_entity_poly.type
_entity_poly.pdbx_seq_one_letter_code
_entity_poly.pdbx_strand_id
1 'polypeptide(L)'
;MSAHYYDCSSIVWRTYRRYGVNFGVNSSWAPTAASMGYWCTKNNKIIYKKGVSTSKLLPGDVIFYSYQKNGRYKNISHVEMYVGNGKSVSASSSHNRVIHYAYKSSSVVMIARPTK
;
A
#
# COMPACT_ATOMS: atom_id res chain seq x y z
N MET A 1 -10.36 4.03 17.32
CA MET A 1 -9.71 5.30 17.04
C MET A 1 -10.04 5.73 15.63
N SER A 2 -10.43 6.98 15.46
CA SER A 2 -10.88 7.49 14.17
C SER A 2 -9.82 7.38 13.07
N ALA A 3 -8.56 7.40 13.43
CA ALA A 3 -7.46 7.32 12.48
C ALA A 3 -7.51 6.05 11.62
N HIS A 4 -8.18 5.00 12.07
CA HIS A 4 -8.29 3.76 11.29
C HIS A 4 -8.96 3.95 9.94
N TYR A 5 -9.83 4.93 9.82
CA TYR A 5 -10.56 5.15 8.57
C TYR A 5 -9.71 5.88 7.54
N TYR A 6 -8.65 6.56 7.97
CA TYR A 6 -7.84 7.41 7.12
C TYR A 6 -6.36 7.03 7.16
N ASP A 7 -6.04 5.85 7.67
CA ASP A 7 -4.68 5.33 7.62
C ASP A 7 -4.29 5.03 6.17
N CYS A 8 -3.00 5.10 5.89
CA CYS A 8 -2.51 4.88 4.53
C CYS A 8 -2.95 3.54 3.94
N SER A 9 -3.07 2.50 4.76
CA SER A 9 -3.50 1.19 4.29
C SER A 9 -5.00 1.08 4.06
N SER A 10 -5.81 1.97 4.65
CA SER A 10 -7.26 1.82 4.62
C SER A 10 -7.84 1.98 3.23
N ILE A 11 -7.33 2.90 2.43
CA ILE A 11 -7.85 3.10 1.08
C ILE A 11 -7.52 1.89 0.19
N VAL A 12 -6.32 1.32 0.33
CA VAL A 12 -5.94 0.13 -0.41
C VAL A 12 -6.83 -1.05 -0.02
N TRP A 13 -7.01 -1.25 1.27
CA TRP A 13 -7.82 -2.33 1.82
C TRP A 13 -9.27 -2.23 1.35
N ARG A 14 -9.88 -1.04 1.43
CA ARG A 14 -11.26 -0.83 1.01
C ARG A 14 -11.44 -1.03 -0.49
N THR A 15 -10.47 -0.58 -1.27
CA THR A 15 -10.53 -0.73 -2.72
C THR A 15 -10.49 -2.20 -3.11
N TYR A 16 -9.54 -2.95 -2.55
CA TYR A 16 -9.35 -4.34 -2.94
C TYR A 16 -10.39 -5.29 -2.37
N ARG A 17 -11.05 -4.95 -1.27
CA ARG A 17 -12.15 -5.76 -0.76
C ARG A 17 -13.25 -5.94 -1.80
N ARG A 18 -13.47 -4.95 -2.63
CA ARG A 18 -14.47 -5.01 -3.70
C ARG A 18 -14.10 -6.02 -4.77
N TYR A 19 -12.85 -6.41 -4.83
CA TYR A 19 -12.36 -7.39 -5.80
C TYR A 19 -12.02 -8.72 -5.15
N GLY A 20 -12.49 -8.93 -3.92
CA GLY A 20 -12.29 -10.20 -3.22
C GLY A 20 -10.95 -10.35 -2.54
N VAL A 21 -10.16 -9.29 -2.42
CA VAL A 21 -8.87 -9.32 -1.75
C VAL A 21 -8.96 -8.57 -0.43
N ASN A 22 -8.74 -9.26 0.68
CA ASN A 22 -8.85 -8.67 2.01
C ASN A 22 -7.52 -8.61 2.76
N PHE A 23 -6.41 -8.98 2.12
CA PHE A 23 -5.07 -9.00 2.71
C PHE A 23 -5.00 -9.79 4.02
N GLY A 24 -5.81 -10.86 4.10
CA GLY A 24 -5.81 -11.72 5.27
C GLY A 24 -6.58 -11.19 6.48
N VAL A 25 -7.29 -10.08 6.33
CA VAL A 25 -8.03 -9.44 7.41
C VAL A 25 -9.52 -9.51 7.13
N ASN A 26 -10.26 -10.13 8.03
CA ASN A 26 -11.71 -10.26 7.94
C ASN A 26 -12.36 -9.53 9.12
N SER A 27 -12.09 -8.24 9.22
CA SER A 27 -12.54 -7.42 10.33
C SER A 27 -13.04 -6.07 9.80
N SER A 28 -13.44 -5.22 10.73
CA SER A 28 -13.88 -3.86 10.40
C SER A 28 -12.71 -2.88 10.24
N TRP A 29 -11.50 -3.32 10.54
CA TRP A 29 -10.32 -2.45 10.54
C TRP A 29 -9.32 -2.90 9.49
N ALA A 30 -8.75 -1.93 8.79
CA ALA A 30 -7.71 -2.21 7.81
C ALA A 30 -6.46 -2.79 8.50
N PRO A 31 -5.72 -3.68 7.83
CA PRO A 31 -4.41 -4.11 8.34
C PRO A 31 -3.43 -2.95 8.28
N THR A 32 -2.35 -3.05 9.06
CA THR A 32 -1.26 -2.08 8.93
C THR A 32 -0.60 -2.25 7.56
N ALA A 33 0.14 -1.22 7.12
CA ALA A 33 0.88 -1.31 5.86
C ALA A 33 1.85 -2.51 5.88
N ALA A 34 2.52 -2.74 7.01
CA ALA A 34 3.45 -3.85 7.14
C ALA A 34 2.75 -5.21 7.06
N SER A 35 1.59 -5.35 7.71
CA SER A 35 0.81 -6.59 7.63
C SER A 35 0.31 -6.85 6.21
N MET A 36 -0.11 -5.81 5.53
CA MET A 36 -0.54 -5.91 4.14
C MET A 36 0.61 -6.39 3.24
N GLY A 37 1.81 -5.84 3.45
CA GLY A 37 2.99 -6.27 2.71
C GLY A 37 3.36 -7.72 3.00
N TYR A 38 3.24 -8.14 4.24
CA TYR A 38 3.49 -9.54 4.62
C TYR A 38 2.53 -10.48 3.89
N TRP A 39 1.24 -10.14 3.88
CA TRP A 39 0.24 -10.95 3.18
C TRP A 39 0.57 -11.07 1.69
N CYS A 40 0.94 -9.96 1.05
CA CYS A 40 1.29 -9.96 -0.37
C CYS A 40 2.50 -10.87 -0.65
N THR A 41 3.49 -10.86 0.23
CA THR A 41 4.65 -11.73 0.10
C THR A 41 4.27 -13.18 0.23
N LYS A 42 3.47 -13.52 1.24
CA LYS A 42 3.06 -14.91 1.49
C LYS A 42 2.18 -15.47 0.37
N ASN A 43 1.47 -14.61 -0.34
CA ASN A 43 0.53 -15.02 -1.38
C ASN A 43 1.05 -14.77 -2.80
N ASN A 44 2.36 -14.54 -2.95
CA ASN A 44 3.01 -14.37 -4.25
C ASN A 44 2.44 -13.21 -5.07
N LYS A 45 2.11 -12.11 -4.41
CA LYS A 45 1.59 -10.92 -5.09
C LYS A 45 2.65 -9.87 -5.38
N ILE A 46 3.88 -10.08 -4.91
CA ILE A 46 4.96 -9.12 -5.11
C ILE A 46 5.47 -9.21 -6.54
N ILE A 47 5.54 -8.07 -7.22
CA ILE A 47 6.05 -8.00 -8.60
C ILE A 47 7.43 -7.36 -8.67
N TYR A 48 7.76 -6.47 -7.73
CA TYR A 48 9.09 -5.86 -7.64
C TYR A 48 9.49 -5.76 -6.18
N LYS A 49 10.77 -5.97 -5.89
CA LYS A 49 11.32 -5.86 -4.53
C LYS A 49 12.13 -4.58 -4.35
N LYS A 50 11.83 -3.57 -5.15
CA LYS A 50 12.51 -2.27 -5.12
C LYS A 50 11.64 -1.25 -5.85
N GLY A 51 12.02 0.01 -5.79
CA GLY A 51 11.38 1.04 -6.61
C GLY A 51 11.74 0.87 -8.08
N VAL A 52 10.77 1.10 -8.94
CA VAL A 52 10.95 1.02 -10.40
C VAL A 52 10.35 2.27 -11.03
N SER A 53 10.61 2.49 -12.31
CA SER A 53 10.04 3.62 -13.02
C SER A 53 8.53 3.43 -13.23
N THR A 54 7.82 4.54 -13.42
CA THR A 54 6.37 4.50 -13.60
C THR A 54 5.95 3.73 -14.83
N SER A 55 6.83 3.60 -15.83
CA SER A 55 6.54 2.83 -17.03
C SER A 55 6.30 1.35 -16.74
N LYS A 56 6.73 0.86 -15.59
CA LYS A 56 6.56 -0.54 -15.18
C LYS A 56 5.37 -0.75 -14.27
N LEU A 57 4.64 0.31 -13.93
CA LEU A 57 3.51 0.24 -13.02
C LEU A 57 2.18 0.27 -13.76
N LEU A 58 1.20 -0.41 -13.19
CA LEU A 58 -0.18 -0.37 -13.66
C LEU A 58 -1.06 0.24 -12.59
N PRO A 59 -2.12 0.98 -12.95
CA PRO A 59 -3.07 1.47 -11.96
C PRO A 59 -3.56 0.32 -11.08
N GLY A 60 -3.57 0.54 -9.77
CA GLY A 60 -3.92 -0.47 -8.79
C GLY A 60 -2.71 -1.14 -8.15
N ASP A 61 -1.51 -0.98 -8.70
CA ASP A 61 -0.31 -1.51 -8.03
C ASP A 61 -0.17 -0.88 -6.65
N VAL A 62 0.21 -1.71 -5.67
CA VAL A 62 0.34 -1.30 -4.28
C VAL A 62 1.81 -1.14 -3.96
N ILE A 63 2.18 0.03 -3.46
CA ILE A 63 3.57 0.43 -3.28
C ILE A 63 3.85 0.56 -1.79
N PHE A 64 4.84 -0.20 -1.29
CA PHE A 64 5.21 -0.21 0.12
C PHE A 64 6.50 0.55 0.33
N TYR A 65 6.51 1.42 1.34
CA TYR A 65 7.62 2.30 1.67
C TYR A 65 8.18 2.00 3.04
N SER A 66 9.50 2.16 3.20
CA SER A 66 10.15 2.15 4.49
C SER A 66 10.98 3.44 4.62
N TYR A 67 10.63 4.27 5.60
CA TYR A 67 11.35 5.52 5.82
C TYR A 67 12.38 5.40 6.94
N GLN A 68 12.17 4.44 7.85
CA GLN A 68 13.09 4.21 8.97
C GLN A 68 12.77 2.86 9.60
N LYS A 69 13.67 2.37 10.42
CA LYS A 69 13.44 1.11 11.14
C LYS A 69 12.28 1.29 12.11
N ASN A 70 11.36 0.34 12.13
CA ASN A 70 10.19 0.42 13.02
C ASN A 70 9.85 -0.94 13.65
N GLY A 71 10.68 -1.97 13.47
CA GLY A 71 10.45 -3.29 14.04
C GLY A 71 9.36 -4.10 13.36
N ARG A 72 8.72 -3.56 12.33
CA ARG A 72 7.67 -4.26 11.58
C ARG A 72 8.26 -4.97 10.38
N TYR A 73 7.43 -5.77 9.69
CA TYR A 73 7.86 -6.50 8.51
C TYR A 73 8.53 -5.56 7.50
N LYS A 74 9.78 -5.85 7.16
CA LYS A 74 10.62 -5.05 6.24
C LYS A 74 10.67 -3.57 6.61
N ASN A 75 10.37 -3.24 7.87
CA ASN A 75 10.29 -1.86 8.36
C ASN A 75 9.33 -1.00 7.54
N ILE A 76 8.28 -1.61 7.00
CA ILE A 76 7.29 -0.89 6.20
C ILE A 76 6.52 0.07 7.12
N SER A 77 6.49 1.33 6.72
CA SER A 77 5.82 2.38 7.49
C SER A 77 4.69 3.05 6.73
N HIS A 78 4.56 2.79 5.41
CA HIS A 78 3.61 3.50 4.58
C HIS A 78 3.27 2.68 3.34
N VAL A 79 2.06 2.84 2.83
CA VAL A 79 1.61 2.19 1.60
C VAL A 79 0.81 3.19 0.77
N GLU A 80 0.96 3.11 -0.55
CA GLU A 80 0.19 3.91 -1.51
C GLU A 80 -0.29 3.00 -2.64
N MET A 81 -1.30 3.47 -3.38
CA MET A 81 -1.79 2.76 -4.54
C MET A 81 -1.55 3.63 -5.78
N TYR A 82 -0.92 3.04 -6.80
CA TYR A 82 -0.66 3.75 -8.04
C TYR A 82 -1.97 3.93 -8.81
N VAL A 83 -2.20 5.14 -9.32
CA VAL A 83 -3.44 5.46 -10.05
C VAL A 83 -3.19 5.87 -11.49
N GLY A 84 -1.94 5.79 -11.96
CA GLY A 84 -1.59 6.19 -13.31
C GLY A 84 -1.04 7.61 -13.37
N ASN A 85 -0.51 8.00 -14.53
CA ASN A 85 0.01 9.33 -14.79
C ASN A 85 1.10 9.78 -13.80
N GLY A 86 1.88 8.82 -13.30
CA GLY A 86 2.97 9.12 -12.37
C GLY A 86 2.51 9.48 -10.97
N LYS A 87 1.26 9.16 -10.61
CA LYS A 87 0.70 9.53 -9.31
C LYS A 87 0.21 8.33 -8.53
N SER A 88 0.30 8.44 -7.21
CA SER A 88 -0.26 7.45 -6.30
C SER A 88 -1.15 8.13 -5.27
N VAL A 89 -1.98 7.35 -4.60
CA VAL A 89 -2.90 7.86 -3.59
C VAL A 89 -2.68 7.14 -2.28
N SER A 90 -2.92 7.88 -1.19
CA SER A 90 -2.91 7.33 0.15
C SER A 90 -3.87 8.13 1.01
N ALA A 91 -4.44 7.48 2.02
CA ALA A 91 -5.23 8.19 3.01
C ALA A 91 -4.29 8.88 4.00
N SER A 92 -4.64 10.10 4.39
CA SER A 92 -3.87 10.86 5.37
C SER A 92 -4.73 11.11 6.60
N SER A 93 -4.32 10.55 7.74
CA SER A 93 -5.06 10.74 8.99
C SER A 93 -4.99 12.20 9.46
N SER A 94 -3.88 12.88 9.21
CA SER A 94 -3.73 14.27 9.61
C SER A 94 -4.59 15.22 8.80
N HIS A 95 -4.92 14.86 7.57
CA HIS A 95 -5.80 15.67 6.70
C HIS A 95 -7.20 15.09 6.60
N ASN A 96 -7.42 13.91 7.16
CA ASN A 96 -8.71 13.25 7.19
C ASN A 96 -9.29 13.04 5.78
N ARG A 97 -8.43 12.75 4.82
CA ARG A 97 -8.84 12.60 3.42
C ARG A 97 -7.79 11.82 2.62
N VAL A 98 -8.16 11.43 1.41
CA VAL A 98 -7.27 10.80 0.45
C VAL A 98 -6.45 11.89 -0.24
N ILE A 99 -5.14 11.68 -0.34
CA ILE A 99 -4.23 12.65 -0.96
C ILE A 99 -3.52 11.98 -2.14
N HIS A 100 -3.38 12.70 -3.24
CA HIS A 100 -2.61 12.26 -4.41
C HIS A 100 -1.18 12.74 -4.27
N TYR A 101 -0.23 11.85 -4.53
CA TYR A 101 1.20 12.14 -4.45
C TYR A 101 1.86 11.85 -5.79
N ALA A 102 2.90 12.61 -6.11
CA ALA A 102 3.78 12.21 -7.21
C ALA A 102 4.53 10.94 -6.78
N TYR A 103 4.54 9.93 -7.64
CA TYR A 103 5.26 8.70 -7.34
C TYR A 103 6.77 8.98 -7.29
N LYS A 104 7.43 8.44 -6.27
CA LYS A 104 8.89 8.50 -6.12
C LYS A 104 9.38 7.11 -5.77
N SER A 105 10.40 6.65 -6.49
CA SER A 105 10.93 5.31 -6.27
C SER A 105 11.82 5.20 -5.03
N SER A 106 12.30 6.31 -4.50
CA SER A 106 13.11 6.29 -3.28
C SER A 106 12.27 5.77 -2.11
N SER A 107 12.89 5.06 -1.20
CA SER A 107 12.25 4.45 -0.02
C SER A 107 11.23 3.34 -0.34
N VAL A 108 11.03 2.99 -1.60
CA VAL A 108 10.17 1.86 -1.96
C VAL A 108 10.93 0.56 -1.68
N VAL A 109 10.29 -0.34 -0.91
CA VAL A 109 10.90 -1.63 -0.58
C VAL A 109 10.28 -2.77 -1.36
N MET A 110 9.03 -2.63 -1.80
CA MET A 110 8.42 -3.61 -2.69
C MET A 110 7.14 -3.06 -3.31
N ILE A 111 6.73 -3.69 -4.41
CA ILE A 111 5.51 -3.33 -5.13
C ILE A 111 4.74 -4.61 -5.36
N ALA A 112 3.44 -4.58 -5.09
CA ALA A 112 2.56 -5.74 -5.22
C ALA A 112 1.45 -5.48 -6.23
N ARG A 113 0.96 -6.57 -6.81
CA ARG A 113 -0.21 -6.54 -7.68
C ARG A 113 -1.20 -7.56 -7.12
N PRO A 114 -2.08 -7.14 -6.18
CA PRO A 114 -2.89 -8.09 -5.39
C PRO A 114 -3.82 -8.98 -6.20
N THR A 115 -4.18 -8.56 -7.40
CA THR A 115 -5.03 -9.37 -8.27
C THR A 115 -4.25 -10.28 -9.22
N LYS A 116 -2.95 -10.26 -9.09
CA LYS A 116 -2.07 -11.11 -9.88
C LYS A 116 -2.42 -12.59 -9.76
#